data_ee2198ec9c219568a5e12bb6b5a06147
#
_entry.id   ee2198ec9c219568a5e12bb6b5a06147
#
_cell.length_a   1.000
_cell.length_b   1.000
_cell.length_c   1.000
_cell.angle_alpha   90.00
_cell.angle_beta   90.00
_cell.angle_gamma   90.00
#
_symmetry.space_group_name_H-M   'P 1'
#
loop_
_entity.id
_entity.type
_entity.pdbx_description
1 polymer ?
#
loop_
_entity_poly.entity_id
_entity_poly.type
_entity_poly.pdbx_seq_one_letter_code
_entity_poly.pdbx_strand_id
1 'polypeptide(L)'
;MVVAPKRDRIAERREATRAEILEAAWELAQQHGLAEFTLRDLAERVGMRAPSLYSHFASKHAIYDAMFGQAWSDFERVALAESAELSDAPRAAIRRVARVFFDFAVANPARHQLMNQRPIPGFVPSTEGYAPSVRVYELGQQVFESLGLTDLSDNDIWGALVVGLVNQQLANDPGGTRWSALLDRAMDIWADGVGLPPDPPAGKRRTIQPRSPRRRTPVTRSTR
;
A
#
# COMPACT_ATOMS: atom_id res chain seq x y z
N MET A 1 -24.43 31.47 10.00
CA MET A 1 -24.06 30.81 11.26
C MET A 1 -24.02 29.34 10.98
N VAL A 2 -22.82 28.75 10.75
CA VAL A 2 -22.65 27.32 10.47
C VAL A 2 -22.64 26.60 11.81
N VAL A 3 -23.69 25.83 12.10
CA VAL A 3 -23.77 24.98 13.29
C VAL A 3 -22.77 23.85 13.13
N ALA A 4 -21.74 23.80 13.96
CA ALA A 4 -20.81 22.68 14.00
C ALA A 4 -21.57 21.37 14.29
N PRO A 5 -21.29 20.28 13.56
CA PRO A 5 -21.97 18.99 13.77
C PRO A 5 -21.75 18.52 15.21
N LYS A 6 -22.84 18.11 15.86
CA LYS A 6 -22.82 17.59 17.24
C LYS A 6 -21.95 16.35 17.27
N ARG A 7 -20.84 16.38 18.02
CA ARG A 7 -19.93 15.25 18.19
C ARG A 7 -20.69 14.03 18.72
N ASP A 8 -20.69 12.94 17.95
CA ASP A 8 -21.26 11.69 18.39
C ASP A 8 -20.24 10.90 19.25
N ARG A 9 -20.22 11.21 20.54
CA ARG A 9 -19.32 10.59 21.52
C ARG A 9 -19.47 9.07 21.61
N ILE A 10 -20.63 8.53 21.22
CA ILE A 10 -20.87 7.08 21.25
C ILE A 10 -20.17 6.44 20.07
N ALA A 11 -20.31 7.02 18.86
CA ALA A 11 -19.60 6.55 17.68
C ALA A 11 -18.07 6.69 17.84
N GLU A 12 -17.59 7.82 18.38
CA GLU A 12 -16.17 8.03 18.67
C GLU A 12 -15.61 6.96 19.62
N ARG A 13 -16.31 6.64 20.70
CA ARG A 13 -15.91 5.59 21.66
C ARG A 13 -15.91 4.21 21.02
N ARG A 14 -16.94 3.92 20.21
CA ARG A 14 -17.04 2.63 19.52
C ARG A 14 -15.86 2.45 18.54
N GLU A 15 -15.50 3.49 17.80
CA GLU A 15 -14.38 3.45 16.88
C GLU A 15 -13.04 3.32 17.61
N ALA A 16 -12.84 4.03 18.71
CA ALA A 16 -11.64 3.88 19.55
C ALA A 16 -11.50 2.43 20.05
N THR A 17 -12.59 1.83 20.54
CA THR A 17 -12.57 0.43 20.98
C THR A 17 -12.27 -0.54 19.82
N ARG A 18 -12.82 -0.27 18.61
CA ARG A 18 -12.49 -1.08 17.43
C ARG A 18 -11.01 -0.99 17.08
N ALA A 19 -10.43 0.21 17.17
CA ALA A 19 -8.99 0.42 16.95
C ALA A 19 -8.12 -0.35 17.98
N GLU A 20 -8.50 -0.32 19.28
CA GLU A 20 -7.82 -1.09 20.33
C GLU A 20 -7.89 -2.61 20.06
N ILE A 21 -9.05 -3.12 19.61
CA ILE A 21 -9.21 -4.54 19.25
C ILE A 21 -8.31 -4.90 18.07
N LEU A 22 -8.21 -4.05 17.04
CA LEU A 22 -7.35 -4.30 15.87
C LEU A 22 -5.87 -4.26 16.23
N GLU A 23 -5.44 -3.33 17.07
CA GLU A 23 -4.06 -3.28 17.58
C GLU A 23 -3.68 -4.56 18.33
N ALA A 24 -4.53 -4.99 19.25
CA ALA A 24 -4.32 -6.25 19.97
C ALA A 24 -4.32 -7.47 19.03
N ALA A 25 -5.15 -7.46 17.97
CA ALA A 25 -5.15 -8.52 16.95
C ALA A 25 -3.83 -8.56 16.16
N TRP A 26 -3.24 -7.41 15.83
CA TRP A 26 -1.92 -7.35 15.20
C TRP A 26 -0.80 -7.83 16.12
N GLU A 27 -0.83 -7.46 17.40
CA GLU A 27 0.14 -7.97 18.39
C GLU A 27 0.07 -9.51 18.50
N LEU A 28 -1.14 -10.07 18.59
CA LEU A 28 -1.33 -11.51 18.64
C LEU A 28 -0.88 -12.19 17.34
N ALA A 29 -1.17 -11.59 16.18
CA ALA A 29 -0.73 -12.11 14.89
C ALA A 29 0.81 -12.12 14.77
N GLN A 30 1.50 -11.14 15.33
CA GLN A 30 2.98 -11.10 15.36
C GLN A 30 3.56 -12.15 16.30
N GLN A 31 2.91 -12.42 17.44
CA GLN A 31 3.40 -13.35 18.46
C GLN A 31 3.12 -14.81 18.11
N HIS A 32 1.95 -15.09 17.57
CA HIS A 32 1.44 -16.46 17.38
C HIS A 32 1.16 -16.82 15.91
N GLY A 33 1.17 -15.85 15.02
CA GLY A 33 0.74 -16.02 13.62
C GLY A 33 -0.73 -15.68 13.42
N LEU A 34 -1.06 -15.32 12.18
CA LEU A 34 -2.42 -14.83 11.81
C LEU A 34 -3.53 -15.88 12.05
N ALA A 35 -3.27 -17.15 11.79
CA ALA A 35 -4.28 -18.21 11.93
C ALA A 35 -4.49 -18.64 13.38
N GLU A 36 -3.46 -18.55 14.23
CA GLU A 36 -3.37 -19.24 15.50
C GLU A 36 -4.09 -18.55 16.66
N PHE A 37 -4.15 -17.21 16.69
CA PHE A 37 -4.83 -16.53 17.81
C PHE A 37 -6.35 -16.77 17.80
N THR A 38 -6.96 -16.83 19.00
CA THR A 38 -8.40 -17.03 19.16
C THR A 38 -9.11 -15.73 19.56
N LEU A 39 -10.44 -15.69 19.41
CA LEU A 39 -11.24 -14.58 19.92
C LEU A 39 -11.18 -14.47 21.47
N ARG A 40 -10.85 -15.57 22.15
CA ARG A 40 -10.66 -15.56 23.60
C ARG A 40 -9.37 -14.85 23.97
N ASP A 41 -8.26 -15.15 23.26
CA ASP A 41 -6.97 -14.49 23.48
C ASP A 41 -7.09 -12.99 23.20
N LEU A 42 -7.83 -12.64 22.15
CA LEU A 42 -8.07 -11.25 21.79
C LEU A 42 -8.90 -10.51 22.84
N ALA A 43 -9.97 -11.15 23.34
CA ALA A 43 -10.82 -10.57 24.40
C ALA A 43 -10.03 -10.37 25.70
N GLU A 44 -9.20 -11.35 26.09
CA GLU A 44 -8.32 -11.26 27.25
C GLU A 44 -7.31 -10.12 27.10
N ARG A 45 -6.69 -9.97 25.91
CA ARG A 45 -5.72 -8.93 25.61
C ARG A 45 -6.29 -7.52 25.75
N VAL A 46 -7.54 -7.29 25.34
CA VAL A 46 -8.22 -5.98 25.44
C VAL A 46 -9.03 -5.80 26.73
N GLY A 47 -8.94 -6.74 27.68
CA GLY A 47 -9.67 -6.67 28.96
C GLY A 47 -11.17 -6.81 28.82
N MET A 48 -11.67 -7.50 27.78
CA MET A 48 -13.09 -7.71 27.51
C MET A 48 -13.51 -9.17 27.74
N ARG A 49 -14.82 -9.39 27.86
CA ARG A 49 -15.38 -10.74 27.74
C ARG A 49 -15.55 -11.08 26.25
N ALA A 50 -15.29 -12.32 25.83
CA ALA A 50 -15.41 -12.75 24.45
C ALA A 50 -16.78 -12.39 23.79
N PRO A 51 -17.95 -12.50 24.48
CA PRO A 51 -19.21 -12.03 23.91
C PRO A 51 -19.26 -10.52 23.58
N SER A 52 -18.48 -9.69 24.29
CA SER A 52 -18.44 -8.25 24.03
C SER A 52 -17.74 -7.90 22.71
N LEU A 53 -16.83 -8.74 22.23
CA LEU A 53 -16.18 -8.55 20.91
C LEU A 53 -17.22 -8.59 19.79
N TYR A 54 -18.26 -9.43 19.89
CA TYR A 54 -19.30 -9.54 18.88
C TYR A 54 -20.15 -8.27 18.72
N SER A 55 -20.15 -7.36 19.70
CA SER A 55 -20.78 -6.04 19.55
C SER A 55 -19.98 -5.10 18.64
N HIS A 56 -18.68 -5.39 18.42
CA HIS A 56 -17.77 -4.62 17.57
C HIS A 56 -17.48 -5.31 16.24
N PHE A 57 -17.33 -6.63 16.22
CA PHE A 57 -17.04 -7.44 15.05
C PHE A 57 -17.89 -8.70 15.02
N ALA A 58 -18.67 -8.88 13.96
CA ALA A 58 -19.63 -9.98 13.85
C ALA A 58 -18.99 -11.39 13.86
N SER A 59 -17.71 -11.49 13.53
CA SER A 59 -16.95 -12.76 13.47
C SER A 59 -15.44 -12.50 13.51
N LYS A 60 -14.64 -13.57 13.65
CA LYS A 60 -13.18 -13.51 13.47
C LYS A 60 -12.82 -13.05 12.05
N HIS A 61 -13.56 -13.48 11.03
CA HIS A 61 -13.36 -13.02 9.65
C HIS A 61 -13.62 -11.51 9.49
N ALA A 62 -14.58 -10.93 10.22
CA ALA A 62 -14.80 -9.49 10.22
C ALA A 62 -13.63 -8.71 10.85
N ILE A 63 -12.90 -9.31 11.80
CA ILE A 63 -11.66 -8.74 12.34
C ILE A 63 -10.57 -8.82 11.28
N TYR A 64 -10.38 -9.95 10.61
CA TYR A 64 -9.40 -10.08 9.52
C TYR A 64 -9.69 -9.14 8.36
N ASP A 65 -10.96 -8.91 8.04
CA ASP A 65 -11.38 -7.97 7.01
C ASP A 65 -10.97 -6.53 7.36
N ALA A 66 -11.22 -6.11 8.59
CA ALA A 66 -10.78 -4.82 9.08
C ALA A 66 -9.24 -4.69 9.16
N MET A 67 -8.54 -5.75 9.60
CA MET A 67 -7.08 -5.81 9.58
C MET A 67 -6.53 -5.69 8.15
N PHE A 68 -7.13 -6.38 7.19
CA PHE A 68 -6.74 -6.32 5.77
C PHE A 68 -6.88 -4.90 5.22
N GLY A 69 -8.05 -4.28 5.41
CA GLY A 69 -8.31 -2.91 4.98
C GLY A 69 -7.38 -1.90 5.66
N GLN A 70 -7.10 -2.08 6.97
CA GLN A 70 -6.15 -1.24 7.70
C GLN A 70 -4.72 -1.38 7.17
N ALA A 71 -4.24 -2.60 6.92
CA ALA A 71 -2.89 -2.82 6.42
C ALA A 71 -2.67 -2.14 5.05
N TRP A 72 -3.64 -2.25 4.14
CA TRP A 72 -3.58 -1.57 2.84
C TRP A 72 -3.74 -0.05 2.97
N SER A 73 -4.57 0.45 3.89
CA SER A 73 -4.70 1.90 4.15
C SER A 73 -3.42 2.49 4.75
N ASP A 74 -2.74 1.74 5.61
CA ASP A 74 -1.45 2.14 6.17
C ASP A 74 -0.38 2.23 5.08
N PHE A 75 -0.36 1.25 4.16
CA PHE A 75 0.54 1.29 3.02
C PHE A 75 0.16 2.39 2.02
N GLU A 76 -1.14 2.60 1.73
CA GLU A 76 -1.63 3.69 0.87
C GLU A 76 -1.09 5.05 1.34
N ARG A 77 -1.13 5.31 2.65
CA ARG A 77 -0.63 6.57 3.24
C ARG A 77 0.88 6.74 3.01
N VAL A 78 1.66 5.66 3.15
CA VAL A 78 3.10 5.67 2.87
C VAL A 78 3.35 5.88 1.37
N ALA A 79 2.66 5.15 0.50
CA ALA A 79 2.81 5.24 -0.95
C ALA A 79 2.46 6.65 -1.48
N LEU A 80 1.39 7.28 -0.97
CA LEU A 80 1.00 8.64 -1.33
C LEU A 80 2.05 9.67 -0.90
N ALA A 81 2.62 9.56 0.30
CA ALA A 81 3.67 10.45 0.76
C ALA A 81 4.92 10.36 -0.13
N GLU A 82 5.31 9.15 -0.50
CA GLU A 82 6.49 8.90 -1.33
C GLU A 82 6.28 9.23 -2.81
N SER A 83 5.04 9.12 -3.32
CA SER A 83 4.72 9.45 -4.72
C SER A 83 4.93 10.93 -5.04
N ALA A 84 4.79 11.81 -4.05
CA ALA A 84 5.04 13.24 -4.21
C ALA A 84 6.52 13.60 -4.43
N GLU A 85 7.43 12.69 -4.10
CA GLU A 85 8.89 12.87 -4.18
C GLU A 85 9.55 11.98 -5.24
N LEU A 86 8.76 11.35 -6.13
CA LEU A 86 9.32 10.49 -7.16
C LEU A 86 10.25 11.28 -8.11
N SER A 87 11.34 10.63 -8.48
CA SER A 87 12.32 11.17 -9.42
C SER A 87 11.75 11.22 -10.83
N ASP A 88 12.12 12.26 -11.60
CA ASP A 88 11.87 12.33 -13.06
C ASP A 88 12.66 11.27 -13.85
N ALA A 89 13.63 10.60 -13.23
CA ALA A 89 14.41 9.52 -13.81
C ALA A 89 13.62 8.20 -13.71
N PRO A 90 13.25 7.58 -14.84
CA PRO A 90 12.27 6.47 -14.85
C PRO A 90 12.69 5.28 -13.99
N ARG A 91 13.94 4.83 -14.10
CA ARG A 91 14.42 3.66 -13.32
C ARG A 91 14.57 3.98 -11.84
N ALA A 92 15.00 5.21 -11.49
CA ALA A 92 15.05 5.65 -10.10
C ALA A 92 13.67 5.69 -9.48
N ALA A 93 12.63 6.13 -10.19
CA ALA A 93 11.25 6.10 -9.73
C ALA A 93 10.80 4.67 -9.45
N ILE A 94 11.01 3.73 -10.38
CA ILE A 94 10.64 2.32 -10.22
C ILE A 94 11.37 1.66 -9.03
N ARG A 95 12.67 1.90 -8.88
CA ARG A 95 13.45 1.40 -7.73
C ARG A 95 12.91 1.99 -6.41
N ARG A 96 12.54 3.27 -6.40
CA ARG A 96 11.96 3.92 -5.20
C ARG A 96 10.64 3.30 -4.80
N VAL A 97 9.71 3.11 -5.74
CA VAL A 97 8.41 2.46 -5.46
C VAL A 97 8.60 1.04 -4.92
N ALA A 98 9.52 0.27 -5.52
CA ALA A 98 9.85 -1.07 -5.05
C ALA A 98 10.42 -1.04 -3.62
N ARG A 99 11.32 -0.11 -3.33
CA ARG A 99 11.95 0.05 -2.01
C ARG A 99 10.92 0.39 -0.95
N VAL A 100 10.01 1.32 -1.22
CA VAL A 100 8.94 1.72 -0.30
C VAL A 100 8.07 0.53 0.09
N PHE A 101 7.64 -0.28 -0.88
CA PHE A 101 6.85 -1.48 -0.58
C PHE A 101 7.68 -2.52 0.17
N PHE A 102 8.91 -2.77 -0.27
CA PHE A 102 9.81 -3.75 0.36
C PHE A 102 10.03 -3.40 1.83
N ASP A 103 10.41 -2.16 2.13
CA ASP A 103 10.71 -1.72 3.50
C ASP A 103 9.47 -1.77 4.40
N PHE A 104 8.30 -1.37 3.88
CA PHE A 104 7.02 -1.53 4.60
C PHE A 104 6.72 -2.99 4.91
N ALA A 105 6.88 -3.87 3.95
CA ALA A 105 6.56 -5.29 4.07
C ALA A 105 7.48 -6.02 5.07
N VAL A 106 8.79 -5.77 5.01
CA VAL A 106 9.75 -6.41 5.94
C VAL A 106 9.65 -5.88 7.37
N ALA A 107 9.25 -4.61 7.53
CA ALA A 107 8.98 -4.02 8.85
C ALA A 107 7.70 -4.57 9.49
N ASN A 108 6.79 -5.13 8.69
CA ASN A 108 5.47 -5.60 9.15
C ASN A 108 5.12 -6.97 8.55
N PRO A 109 5.82 -8.06 8.93
CA PRO A 109 5.65 -9.38 8.31
C PRO A 109 4.22 -9.92 8.36
N ALA A 110 3.52 -9.76 9.49
CA ALA A 110 2.13 -10.22 9.63
C ALA A 110 1.18 -9.43 8.69
N ARG A 111 1.41 -8.11 8.52
CA ARG A 111 0.66 -7.30 7.55
C ARG A 111 0.94 -7.77 6.13
N HIS A 112 2.20 -7.96 5.77
CA HIS A 112 2.59 -8.46 4.45
C HIS A 112 1.94 -9.82 4.14
N GLN A 113 1.93 -10.75 5.09
CA GLN A 113 1.26 -12.04 4.93
C GLN A 113 -0.24 -11.89 4.64
N LEU A 114 -0.94 -11.06 5.44
CA LEU A 114 -2.38 -10.85 5.24
C LEU A 114 -2.69 -10.16 3.92
N MET A 115 -1.87 -9.20 3.50
CA MET A 115 -2.04 -8.43 2.26
C MET A 115 -1.79 -9.24 0.99
N ASN A 116 -0.75 -10.10 0.97
CA ASN A 116 -0.20 -10.70 -0.25
C ASN A 116 -0.29 -12.22 -0.31
N GLN A 117 -0.69 -12.85 0.79
CA GLN A 117 -0.84 -14.29 0.89
C GLN A 117 -2.28 -14.62 1.32
N ARG A 118 -2.65 -15.88 1.32
CA ARG A 118 -3.94 -16.35 1.85
C ARG A 118 -3.72 -17.21 3.09
N PRO A 119 -3.20 -16.63 4.20
CA PRO A 119 -2.78 -17.40 5.37
C PRO A 119 -3.94 -17.96 6.17
N ILE A 120 -5.19 -17.51 5.92
CA ILE A 120 -6.37 -17.86 6.69
C ILE A 120 -7.33 -18.64 5.80
N PRO A 121 -7.57 -19.93 6.09
CA PRO A 121 -8.50 -20.72 5.30
C PRO A 121 -9.91 -20.14 5.25
N GLY A 122 -10.48 -20.04 4.05
CA GLY A 122 -11.84 -19.56 3.82
C GLY A 122 -12.06 -18.05 4.02
N PHE A 123 -11.04 -17.29 4.38
CA PHE A 123 -11.13 -15.84 4.44
C PHE A 123 -10.99 -15.22 3.04
N VAL A 124 -11.96 -14.36 2.70
CA VAL A 124 -11.94 -13.49 1.53
C VAL A 124 -12.32 -12.09 2.02
N PRO A 125 -11.53 -11.07 1.70
CA PRO A 125 -11.86 -9.70 2.07
C PRO A 125 -13.20 -9.27 1.44
N SER A 126 -13.97 -8.47 2.19
CA SER A 126 -15.15 -7.79 1.66
C SER A 126 -14.79 -6.73 0.62
N THR A 127 -15.77 -6.26 -0.14
CA THR A 127 -15.56 -5.15 -1.09
C THR A 127 -15.02 -3.90 -0.38
N GLU A 128 -15.52 -3.62 0.84
CA GLU A 128 -15.08 -2.49 1.66
C GLU A 128 -13.63 -2.69 2.16
N GLY A 129 -13.33 -3.85 2.72
CA GLY A 129 -11.97 -4.20 3.17
C GLY A 129 -10.96 -4.22 2.04
N TYR A 130 -11.38 -4.60 0.83
CA TYR A 130 -10.52 -4.65 -0.36
C TYR A 130 -10.27 -3.28 -1.01
N ALA A 131 -11.15 -2.29 -0.80
CA ALA A 131 -11.08 -0.99 -1.48
C ALA A 131 -9.72 -0.26 -1.36
N PRO A 132 -9.02 -0.25 -0.20
CA PRO A 132 -7.71 0.38 -0.12
C PRO A 132 -6.66 -0.26 -1.03
N SER A 133 -6.69 -1.58 -1.22
CA SER A 133 -5.76 -2.27 -2.12
C SER A 133 -5.97 -1.87 -3.59
N VAL A 134 -7.22 -1.65 -3.99
CA VAL A 134 -7.55 -1.15 -5.34
C VAL A 134 -6.94 0.23 -5.55
N ARG A 135 -7.09 1.15 -4.59
CA ARG A 135 -6.51 2.49 -4.69
C ARG A 135 -4.99 2.48 -4.78
N VAL A 136 -4.32 1.60 -4.01
CA VAL A 136 -2.87 1.42 -4.12
C VAL A 136 -2.48 0.91 -5.49
N TYR A 137 -3.21 -0.06 -6.04
CA TYR A 137 -2.98 -0.57 -7.38
C TYR A 137 -3.15 0.52 -8.45
N GLU A 138 -4.22 1.32 -8.37
CA GLU A 138 -4.48 2.45 -9.25
C GLU A 138 -3.37 3.52 -9.16
N LEU A 139 -2.87 3.80 -7.95
CA LEU A 139 -1.73 4.70 -7.74
C LEU A 139 -0.47 4.16 -8.43
N GLY A 140 -0.18 2.87 -8.30
CA GLY A 140 0.90 2.20 -9.01
C GLY A 140 0.74 2.31 -10.52
N GLN A 141 -0.44 2.03 -11.07
CA GLN A 141 -0.72 2.16 -12.50
C GLN A 141 -0.45 3.59 -13.01
N GLN A 142 -0.88 4.63 -12.28
CA GLN A 142 -0.60 6.02 -12.64
C GLN A 142 0.90 6.30 -12.74
N VAL A 143 1.71 5.75 -11.84
CA VAL A 143 3.17 5.86 -11.93
C VAL A 143 3.68 5.17 -13.19
N PHE A 144 3.27 3.94 -13.50
CA PHE A 144 3.69 3.21 -14.71
C PHE A 144 3.27 3.93 -15.99
N GLU A 145 2.02 4.40 -16.06
CA GLU A 145 1.52 5.16 -17.21
C GLU A 145 2.31 6.46 -17.43
N SER A 146 2.71 7.16 -16.37
CA SER A 146 3.55 8.37 -16.47
C SER A 146 4.93 8.09 -17.07
N LEU A 147 5.40 6.85 -16.98
CA LEU A 147 6.65 6.35 -17.56
C LEU A 147 6.47 5.74 -18.96
N GLY A 148 5.22 5.73 -19.47
CA GLY A 148 4.90 5.16 -20.79
C GLY A 148 4.67 3.65 -20.77
N LEU A 149 4.56 3.02 -19.59
CA LEU A 149 4.27 1.61 -19.40
C LEU A 149 2.76 1.44 -19.29
N THR A 150 2.13 0.88 -20.30
CA THR A 150 0.66 0.73 -20.38
C THR A 150 0.19 -0.73 -20.38
N ASP A 151 1.12 -1.69 -20.48
CA ASP A 151 0.80 -3.10 -20.38
C ASP A 151 0.64 -3.49 -18.90
N LEU A 152 -0.56 -3.92 -18.53
CA LEU A 152 -0.87 -4.32 -17.14
C LEU A 152 -0.03 -5.52 -16.69
N SER A 153 0.42 -6.37 -17.62
CA SER A 153 1.28 -7.51 -17.31
C SER A 153 2.65 -7.08 -16.78
N ASP A 154 3.15 -5.91 -17.20
CA ASP A 154 4.41 -5.36 -16.70
C ASP A 154 4.30 -5.01 -15.20
N ASN A 155 3.17 -4.43 -14.78
CA ASN A 155 2.88 -4.15 -13.38
C ASN A 155 2.77 -5.44 -12.55
N ASP A 156 2.09 -6.45 -13.07
CA ASP A 156 1.93 -7.74 -12.40
C ASP A 156 3.28 -8.46 -12.21
N ILE A 157 4.13 -8.45 -13.23
CA ILE A 157 5.49 -9.02 -13.15
C ILE A 157 6.35 -8.24 -12.14
N TRP A 158 6.30 -6.91 -12.17
CA TRP A 158 6.99 -6.07 -11.20
C TRP A 158 6.58 -6.41 -9.77
N GLY A 159 5.27 -6.48 -9.51
CA GLY A 159 4.72 -6.83 -8.20
C GLY A 159 5.17 -8.21 -7.74
N ALA A 160 5.14 -9.20 -8.64
CA ALA A 160 5.60 -10.56 -8.34
C ALA A 160 7.08 -10.61 -7.96
N LEU A 161 7.94 -9.84 -8.64
CA LEU A 161 9.37 -9.75 -8.31
C LEU A 161 9.61 -9.13 -6.94
N VAL A 162 8.94 -8.00 -6.63
CA VAL A 162 9.09 -7.31 -5.35
C VAL A 162 8.58 -8.18 -4.20
N VAL A 163 7.38 -8.74 -4.33
CA VAL A 163 6.78 -9.64 -3.33
C VAL A 163 7.63 -10.91 -3.15
N GLY A 164 8.18 -11.44 -4.24
CA GLY A 164 9.10 -12.59 -4.20
C GLY A 164 10.36 -12.28 -3.38
N LEU A 165 10.98 -11.12 -3.58
CA LEU A 165 12.16 -10.69 -2.81
C LEU A 165 11.83 -10.45 -1.34
N VAL A 166 10.66 -9.86 -1.02
CA VAL A 166 10.18 -9.72 0.37
C VAL A 166 10.04 -11.09 1.03
N ASN A 167 9.37 -12.04 0.37
CA ASN A 167 9.18 -13.39 0.89
C ASN A 167 10.52 -14.09 1.15
N GLN A 168 11.48 -13.93 0.23
CA GLN A 168 12.83 -14.49 0.41
C GLN A 168 13.58 -13.83 1.58
N GLN A 169 13.45 -12.51 1.75
CA GLN A 169 14.05 -11.79 2.87
C GLN A 169 13.50 -12.29 4.20
N LEU A 170 12.18 -12.40 4.31
CA LEU A 170 11.52 -12.83 5.54
C LEU A 170 11.77 -14.30 5.88
N ALA A 171 11.89 -15.18 4.87
CA ALA A 171 12.06 -16.62 5.07
C ALA A 171 13.52 -17.01 5.30
N ASN A 172 14.48 -16.40 4.60
CA ASN A 172 15.85 -16.91 4.50
C ASN A 172 16.92 -15.98 5.10
N ASP A 173 16.55 -14.71 5.40
CA ASP A 173 17.46 -13.73 6.00
C ASP A 173 16.68 -12.69 6.82
N PRO A 174 15.88 -13.12 7.82
CA PRO A 174 15.06 -12.21 8.61
C PRO A 174 15.93 -11.21 9.39
N GLY A 175 15.67 -9.91 9.19
CA GLY A 175 16.46 -8.84 9.80
C GLY A 175 17.82 -8.57 9.14
N GLY A 176 18.24 -9.36 8.15
CA GLY A 176 19.44 -9.14 7.36
C GLY A 176 19.22 -8.26 6.13
N THR A 177 20.18 -8.29 5.20
CA THR A 177 20.17 -7.42 4.00
C THR A 177 20.36 -8.15 2.68
N ARG A 178 20.41 -9.47 2.71
CA ARG A 178 20.76 -10.28 1.53
C ARG A 178 19.85 -10.00 0.33
N TRP A 179 18.55 -10.01 0.55
CA TRP A 179 17.57 -9.85 -0.53
C TRP A 179 17.22 -8.39 -0.80
N SER A 180 17.26 -7.55 0.24
CA SER A 180 17.11 -6.10 0.08
C SER A 180 18.23 -5.48 -0.78
N ALA A 181 19.44 -6.00 -0.71
CA ALA A 181 20.57 -5.58 -1.54
C ALA A 181 20.41 -5.97 -3.04
N LEU A 182 19.53 -6.93 -3.36
CA LEU A 182 19.26 -7.36 -4.72
C LEU A 182 18.12 -6.58 -5.38
N LEU A 183 17.36 -5.80 -4.61
CA LEU A 183 16.14 -5.15 -5.09
C LEU A 183 16.40 -4.23 -6.29
N ASP A 184 17.39 -3.34 -6.19
CA ASP A 184 17.70 -2.38 -7.25
C ASP A 184 18.11 -3.10 -8.55
N ARG A 185 18.93 -4.17 -8.41
CA ARG A 185 19.32 -4.99 -9.57
C ARG A 185 18.12 -5.72 -10.18
N ALA A 186 17.21 -6.23 -9.38
CA ALA A 186 16.01 -6.90 -9.89
C ALA A 186 15.11 -5.91 -10.66
N MET A 187 15.00 -4.69 -10.15
CA MET A 187 14.26 -3.62 -10.82
C MET A 187 14.93 -3.17 -12.12
N ASP A 188 16.26 -3.14 -12.19
CA ASP A 188 16.97 -2.83 -13.42
C ASP A 188 16.81 -3.93 -14.49
N ILE A 189 16.86 -5.21 -14.09
CA ILE A 189 16.59 -6.35 -15.00
C ILE A 189 15.15 -6.27 -15.55
N TRP A 190 14.18 -5.98 -14.69
CA TRP A 190 12.79 -5.79 -15.13
C TRP A 190 12.67 -4.59 -16.08
N ALA A 191 13.30 -3.45 -15.73
CA ALA A 191 13.29 -2.23 -16.54
C ALA A 191 13.90 -2.43 -17.94
N ASP A 192 14.96 -3.26 -18.05
CA ASP A 192 15.52 -3.66 -19.34
C ASP A 192 14.50 -4.49 -20.14
N GLY A 193 13.77 -5.41 -19.48
CA GLY A 193 12.77 -6.26 -20.11
C GLY A 193 11.59 -5.50 -20.71
N VAL A 194 11.17 -4.40 -20.07
CA VAL A 194 10.07 -3.54 -20.55
C VAL A 194 10.56 -2.36 -21.41
N GLY A 195 11.86 -2.28 -21.71
CA GLY A 195 12.44 -1.23 -22.56
C GLY A 195 12.52 0.14 -21.91
N LEU A 196 12.50 0.23 -20.58
CA LEU A 196 12.61 1.50 -19.87
C LEU A 196 14.03 2.07 -20.04
N PRO A 197 14.19 3.33 -20.48
CA PRO A 197 15.52 3.89 -20.74
C PRO A 197 16.34 3.98 -19.45
N PRO A 198 17.69 3.92 -19.53
CA PRO A 198 18.55 4.16 -18.39
C PRO A 198 18.40 5.58 -17.86
N ASP A 199 18.61 5.75 -16.56
CA ASP A 199 18.57 7.08 -15.95
C ASP A 199 19.63 7.99 -16.56
N PRO A 200 19.36 9.29 -16.75
CA PRO A 200 20.34 10.23 -17.19
C PRO A 200 21.50 10.35 -16.19
N PRO A 201 22.76 10.58 -16.63
CA PRO A 201 23.88 10.73 -15.72
C PRO A 201 23.62 11.84 -14.70
N ALA A 202 23.97 11.60 -13.44
CA ALA A 202 23.81 12.56 -12.36
C ALA A 202 24.48 13.89 -12.73
N GLY A 203 23.72 14.97 -12.90
CA GLY A 203 24.22 16.31 -13.28
C GLY A 203 23.43 17.03 -14.37
N LYS A 204 22.53 16.36 -15.10
CA LYS A 204 21.64 17.02 -16.07
C LYS A 204 20.18 17.01 -15.57
N ARG A 205 19.87 17.81 -14.56
CA ARG A 205 18.48 18.15 -14.26
C ARG A 205 17.90 18.89 -15.47
N ARG A 206 17.00 18.26 -16.22
CA ARG A 206 16.15 18.97 -17.19
C ARG A 206 15.22 19.86 -16.38
N THR A 207 15.52 21.15 -16.35
CA THR A 207 14.55 22.15 -15.91
C THR A 207 13.38 22.08 -16.89
N ILE A 208 12.26 21.53 -16.46
CA ILE A 208 11.02 21.60 -17.24
C ILE A 208 10.62 23.08 -17.27
N GLN A 209 10.88 23.76 -18.39
CA GLN A 209 10.29 25.08 -18.61
C GLN A 209 8.78 24.90 -18.77
N PRO A 210 7.98 25.60 -17.98
CA PRO A 210 6.53 25.59 -18.16
C PRO A 210 6.22 26.08 -19.58
N ARG A 211 5.49 25.29 -20.36
CA ARG A 211 4.99 25.67 -21.69
C ARG A 211 4.20 26.96 -21.53
N SER A 212 4.71 28.04 -22.12
CA SER A 212 4.00 29.32 -22.23
C SER A 212 2.63 29.10 -22.87
N PRO A 213 1.57 29.67 -22.32
CA PRO A 213 0.24 29.56 -22.93
C PRO A 213 0.27 30.12 -24.36
N ARG A 214 -0.12 29.31 -25.35
CA ARG A 214 -0.28 29.76 -26.73
C ARG A 214 -1.23 30.96 -26.73
N ARG A 215 -0.74 32.14 -27.16
CA ARG A 215 -1.56 33.33 -27.43
C ARG A 215 -2.64 32.93 -28.45
N ARG A 216 -3.89 33.00 -28.02
CA ARG A 216 -5.04 32.91 -28.94
C ARG A 216 -5.00 34.17 -29.82
N THR A 217 -4.81 33.97 -31.12
CA THR A 217 -5.03 35.01 -32.15
C THR A 217 -6.52 35.38 -32.18
N PRO A 218 -6.88 36.67 -32.16
CA PRO A 218 -8.29 37.05 -32.27
C PRO A 218 -8.80 36.75 -33.68
N VAL A 219 -9.91 36.05 -33.76
CA VAL A 219 -10.67 35.82 -35.01
C VAL A 219 -11.39 37.13 -35.30
N THR A 220 -10.96 37.83 -36.33
CA THR A 220 -11.67 38.97 -36.91
C THR A 220 -12.94 38.48 -37.58
N ARG A 221 -14.10 38.81 -37.03
CA ARG A 221 -15.39 38.68 -37.70
C ARG A 221 -15.44 39.72 -38.81
N SER A 222 -15.47 39.27 -40.07
CA SER A 222 -15.85 40.07 -41.23
C SER A 222 -17.37 40.02 -41.37
N THR A 223 -17.97 41.16 -41.26
CA THR A 223 -19.38 41.42 -41.60
C THR A 223 -19.52 41.57 -43.13
N ARG A 224 -20.34 40.76 -43.73
CA ARG A 224 -21.17 41.10 -44.91
C ARG A 224 -22.46 40.28 -44.87
#